data_3c77016f1f88a1dc0fbb7fd834d08f4a
#
_entry.id   3c77016f1f88a1dc0fbb7fd834d08f4a
#
_cell.length_a   1.000
_cell.length_b   1.000
_cell.length_c   1.000
_cell.angle_alpha   90.00
_cell.angle_beta   90.00
_cell.angle_gamma   90.00
#
_symmetry.space_group_name_H-M   'P 1'
#
loop_
_entity.id
_entity.type
_entity.pdbx_description
1 polymer ?
#
loop_
_entity_poly.entity_id
_entity_poly.type
_entity_poly.pdbx_seq_one_letter_code
_entity_poly.pdbx_strand_id
1 'polypeptide(L)' 'MKINLLSCDAQRPDKRAIAKCIAEISNMDASLSNELTDIFLEGDAVDIEVDDKNSGSALRALRKLSIDYEFIE' A
#
# COMPACT_ATOMS: atom_id res chain seq x y z
N MET A 1 -2.05 1.04 13.31
CA MET A 1 -3.18 0.50 12.52
C MET A 1 -2.63 -0.44 11.47
N LYS A 2 -3.13 -1.66 11.43
CA LYS A 2 -2.74 -2.63 10.40
C LYS A 2 -3.75 -2.66 9.27
N ILE A 3 -3.24 -2.66 8.05
CA ILE A 3 -4.05 -2.69 6.84
C ILE A 3 -3.56 -3.84 5.97
N ASN A 4 -4.49 -4.58 5.41
CA ASN A 4 -4.20 -5.60 4.42
C ASN A 4 -4.52 -5.04 3.05
N LEU A 5 -3.52 -4.93 2.18
CA LEU A 5 -3.72 -4.49 0.79
C LEU A 5 -4.12 -5.70 -0.03
N LEU A 6 -5.32 -5.66 -0.61
CA LEU A 6 -5.91 -6.82 -1.28
C LEU A 6 -5.57 -6.88 -2.75
N SER A 7 -5.80 -5.80 -3.49
CA SER A 7 -5.57 -5.78 -4.93
C SER A 7 -5.49 -4.35 -5.44
N CYS A 8 -5.00 -4.21 -6.67
CA CYS A 8 -4.99 -2.92 -7.35
C CYS A 8 -5.85 -3.04 -8.61
N ASP A 9 -6.91 -2.22 -8.67
CA ASP A 9 -7.87 -2.26 -9.77
C ASP A 9 -7.51 -1.32 -10.92
N ALA A 10 -6.37 -0.63 -10.83
CA ALA A 10 -5.92 0.24 -11.89
C ALA A 10 -5.60 -0.57 -13.16
N GLN A 11 -5.97 -0.04 -14.32
CA GLN A 11 -5.67 -0.72 -15.59
C GLN A 11 -4.16 -0.79 -15.83
N ARG A 12 -3.43 0.24 -15.42
CA ARG A 12 -1.97 0.29 -15.53
C ARG A 12 -1.39 0.69 -14.19
N PRO A 13 -1.19 -0.26 -13.29
CA PRO A 13 -0.63 0.06 -11.98
C PRO A 13 0.75 0.68 -12.11
N ASP A 14 0.95 1.81 -11.45
CA ASP A 14 2.26 2.47 -11.41
C ASP A 14 3.04 1.93 -10.23
N LYS A 15 3.94 1.00 -10.49
CA LYS A 15 4.74 0.37 -9.45
C LYS A 15 5.50 1.39 -8.60
N ARG A 16 6.08 2.41 -9.24
CA ARG A 16 6.84 3.44 -8.51
C ARG A 16 5.94 4.23 -7.55
N ALA A 17 4.77 4.63 -8.04
CA ALA A 17 3.83 5.37 -7.21
C ALA A 17 3.34 4.53 -6.05
N ILE A 18 3.05 3.26 -6.29
CA ILE A 18 2.59 2.34 -5.24
C ILE A 18 3.70 2.12 -4.21
N ALA A 19 4.92 1.82 -4.66
CA ALA A 19 6.05 1.59 -3.76
C ALA A 19 6.34 2.84 -2.91
N LYS A 20 6.31 4.00 -3.54
CA LYS A 20 6.52 5.27 -2.83
C LYS A 20 5.42 5.50 -1.80
N CYS A 21 4.18 5.24 -2.17
CA CYS A 21 3.05 5.38 -1.26
C CYS A 21 3.21 4.45 -0.05
N ILE A 22 3.51 3.18 -0.29
CA ILE A 22 3.70 2.20 0.79
C ILE A 22 4.84 2.63 1.72
N ALA A 23 5.96 3.09 1.16
CA ALA A 23 7.08 3.54 1.96
C ALA A 23 6.71 4.73 2.84
N GLU A 24 5.97 5.68 2.30
CA GLU A 24 5.58 6.89 3.03
C GLU A 24 4.57 6.59 4.14
N ILE A 25 3.53 5.80 3.83
CA ILE A 25 2.45 5.57 4.79
C ILE A 25 2.83 4.58 5.88
N SER A 26 3.75 3.67 5.60
CA SER A 26 4.18 2.64 6.55
C SER A 26 5.55 2.91 7.16
N ASN A 27 6.19 3.98 6.73
CA ASN A 27 7.50 4.39 7.23
C ASN A 27 8.57 3.29 7.09
N MET A 28 8.51 2.55 5.98
CA MET A 28 9.50 1.51 5.68
C MET A 28 10.49 2.00 4.62
N ASP A 29 11.63 1.33 4.50
CA ASP A 29 12.61 1.74 3.52
C ASP A 29 12.17 1.37 2.09
N ALA A 30 12.82 2.00 1.10
CA ALA A 30 12.44 1.82 -0.30
C ALA A 30 12.64 0.39 -0.79
N SER A 31 13.68 -0.29 -0.33
CA SER A 31 13.95 -1.68 -0.72
C SER A 31 12.80 -2.60 -0.31
N LEU A 32 12.38 -2.48 0.94
CA LEU A 32 11.29 -3.31 1.45
C LEU A 32 9.96 -2.97 0.78
N SER A 33 9.68 -1.68 0.57
CA SER A 33 8.45 -1.29 -0.08
C SER A 33 8.40 -1.76 -1.53
N ASN A 34 9.52 -1.77 -2.23
CA ASN A 34 9.59 -2.31 -3.59
C ASN A 34 9.31 -3.81 -3.62
N GLU A 35 9.86 -4.56 -2.67
CA GLU A 35 9.60 -6.00 -2.56
C GLU A 35 8.12 -6.28 -2.30
N LEU A 36 7.52 -5.56 -1.37
CA LEU A 36 6.10 -5.72 -1.07
C LEU A 36 5.23 -5.33 -2.27
N THR A 37 5.62 -4.28 -2.99
CA THR A 37 4.90 -3.87 -4.19
C THR A 37 4.95 -4.95 -5.27
N ASP A 38 6.09 -5.58 -5.47
CA ASP A 38 6.21 -6.68 -6.42
C ASP A 38 5.27 -7.84 -6.06
N ILE A 39 5.26 -8.23 -4.80
CA ILE A 39 4.39 -9.30 -4.30
C ILE A 39 2.93 -8.92 -4.50
N PHE A 40 2.59 -7.69 -4.15
CA PHE A 40 1.23 -7.18 -4.27
C PHE A 40 0.75 -7.17 -5.73
N LEU A 41 1.59 -6.72 -6.65
CA LEU A 41 1.23 -6.65 -8.06
C LEU A 41 1.19 -8.03 -8.74
N GLU A 42 1.79 -9.04 -8.13
CA GLU A 42 1.68 -10.42 -8.59
C GLU A 42 0.34 -11.06 -8.22
N GLY A 43 -0.44 -10.39 -7.38
CA GLY A 43 -1.75 -10.85 -6.98
C GLY A 43 -1.86 -11.29 -5.53
N ASP A 44 -0.79 -11.19 -4.76
CA ASP A 44 -0.80 -11.56 -3.35
C ASP A 44 -1.15 -10.37 -2.46
N ALA A 45 -1.94 -10.61 -1.43
CA ALA A 45 -2.24 -9.59 -0.44
C ALA A 45 -1.00 -9.35 0.43
N VAL A 46 -0.79 -8.10 0.82
CA VAL A 46 0.32 -7.74 1.71
C VAL A 46 -0.20 -6.93 2.89
N ASP A 47 0.40 -7.16 4.05
CA ASP A 47 0.05 -6.43 5.26
C ASP A 47 1.05 -5.30 5.48
N ILE A 48 0.54 -4.13 5.85
CA ILE A 48 1.39 -3.01 6.23
C ILE A 48 0.86 -2.40 7.50
N GLU A 49 1.75 -1.76 8.24
CA GLU A 49 1.37 -1.02 9.43
C GLU A 49 1.47 0.47 9.16
N VAL A 50 0.40 1.19 9.46
CA VAL A 50 0.29 2.62 9.21
C VAL A 50 0.17 3.35 10.52
N ASP A 51 0.91 4.46 10.68
CA ASP A 51 0.82 5.31 11.85
C ASP A 51 -0.60 5.90 11.93
N ASP A 52 -1.23 5.81 13.09
CA ASP A 52 -2.58 6.33 13.30
C ASP A 52 -2.69 7.81 12.97
N LYS A 53 -1.65 8.55 13.20
CA LYS A 53 -1.63 9.99 12.90
C LYS A 53 -1.77 10.29 11.42
N ASN A 54 -1.31 9.38 10.57
CA ASN A 54 -1.32 9.54 9.12
C ASN A 54 -2.37 8.69 8.43
N SER A 55 -3.25 8.03 9.19
CA SER A 55 -4.19 7.08 8.63
C SER A 55 -5.11 7.69 7.57
N GLY A 56 -5.62 8.89 7.82
CA GLY A 56 -6.51 9.56 6.87
C GLY A 56 -5.83 9.83 5.53
N SER A 57 -4.60 10.37 5.57
CA SER A 57 -3.81 10.62 4.37
C SER A 57 -3.43 9.33 3.66
N ALA A 58 -3.08 8.29 4.44
CA ALA A 58 -2.71 6.99 3.89
C ALA A 58 -3.87 6.38 3.11
N LEU A 59 -5.06 6.37 3.70
CA LEU A 59 -6.24 5.79 3.05
C LEU A 59 -6.61 6.55 1.76
N ARG A 60 -6.46 7.87 1.76
CA ARG A 60 -6.70 8.67 0.56
C ARG A 60 -5.70 8.34 -0.54
N ALA A 61 -4.43 8.18 -0.17
CA ALA A 61 -3.38 7.83 -1.13
C ALA A 61 -3.65 6.47 -1.76
N LEU A 62 -4.06 5.48 -0.97
CA LEU A 62 -4.41 4.16 -1.47
C LEU A 62 -5.58 4.21 -2.44
N ARG A 63 -6.61 5.00 -2.13
CA ARG A 63 -7.76 5.17 -3.02
C ARG A 63 -7.39 5.81 -4.34
N LYS A 64 -6.48 6.79 -4.33
CA LYS A 64 -6.02 7.44 -5.55
C LYS A 64 -5.31 6.46 -6.47
N LEU A 65 -4.69 5.43 -5.92
CA LEU A 65 -4.00 4.40 -6.69
C LEU A 65 -4.91 3.22 -7.03
N SER A 66 -6.19 3.31 -6.70
CA SER A 66 -7.18 2.24 -6.93
C SER A 66 -6.81 0.95 -6.20
N ILE A 67 -6.24 1.08 -5.02
CA ILE A 67 -5.86 -0.06 -4.20
C ILE A 67 -7.00 -0.40 -3.24
N ASP A 68 -7.44 -1.66 -3.30
CA ASP A 68 -8.40 -2.19 -2.33
C ASP A 68 -7.67 -2.63 -1.07
N TYR A 69 -8.24 -2.31 0.06
CA TYR A 69 -7.64 -2.64 1.35
C TYR A 69 -8.72 -2.97 2.37
N GLU A 70 -8.31 -3.63 3.45
CA GLU A 70 -9.18 -3.86 4.60
C GLU A 70 -8.39 -3.66 5.88
N PHE A 71 -9.10 -3.36 6.95
CA PHE A 71 -8.48 -3.23 8.27
C PHE A 71 -8.36 -4.61 8.90
N ILE A 72 -7.18 -4.91 9.46
CA ILE A 72 -6.92 -6.19 10.14
C ILE A 72 -7.31 -6.11 11.61
N GLU A 73 -7.29 -4.91 12.18
CA GLU A 73 -7.68 -4.70 13.58
C GLU A 73 -8.81 -3.72 13.69
#